data_607557c555f1584dcd0aeae9f5a022eb
#
_entry.id   607557c555f1584dcd0aeae9f5a022eb
#
_cell.length_a   1.000
_cell.length_b   1.000
_cell.length_c   1.000
_cell.angle_alpha   90.00
_cell.angle_beta   90.00
_cell.angle_gamma   90.00
#
_symmetry.space_group_name_H-M   'P 1'
#
loop_
_entity.id
_entity.type
_entity.pdbx_description
1 polymer ?
#
loop_
_entity_poly.entity_id
_entity_poly.type
_entity_poly.pdbx_seq_one_letter_code
_entity_poly.pdbx_strand_id
1 'polypeptide(L)'
;MRFCQQGQIKISWKKGSFQMRRINVETITQNIKEMCIEANHFLSPDMKKVFDEAAASEESPLGRQILGQLEENLCIAGEEMIPICQDTGMAVVFIKVGQDVHLIGGSLTDAINEGVRQGYVDGYLRKSVVKDPIYRENTKDNTPAIIHYEIVEG
;
A
#
# COMPACT_ATOMS: atom_id res chain seq x y z
N MET A 1 9.81 -6.37 -13.68
CA MET A 1 9.99 -6.78 -12.28
C MET A 1 8.81 -6.25 -11.50
N ARG A 2 8.06 -7.10 -10.81
CA ARG A 2 6.93 -6.63 -9.99
C ARG A 2 7.48 -6.27 -8.62
N PHE A 3 7.53 -5.01 -8.28
CA PHE A 3 7.87 -4.55 -6.95
C PHE A 3 6.64 -4.76 -6.03
N CYS A 4 6.78 -5.64 -5.06
CA CYS A 4 5.81 -5.80 -4.00
C CYS A 4 6.09 -4.71 -2.95
N GLN A 5 5.27 -3.66 -2.91
CA GLN A 5 5.37 -2.64 -1.88
C GLN A 5 4.75 -3.19 -0.59
N GLN A 6 5.57 -3.42 0.43
CA GLN A 6 5.14 -3.86 1.75
C GLN A 6 5.06 -2.65 2.68
N GLY A 7 3.87 -2.09 2.83
CA GLY A 7 3.59 -1.19 3.94
C GLY A 7 3.38 -2.01 5.22
N GLN A 8 4.24 -1.85 6.23
CA GLN A 8 4.06 -2.48 7.53
C GLN A 8 3.52 -1.47 8.54
N ILE A 9 2.28 -1.64 8.98
CA ILE A 9 1.76 -0.95 10.17
C ILE A 9 2.26 -1.69 11.40
N LYS A 10 3.26 -1.12 12.12
CA LYS A 10 3.65 -1.58 13.46
C LYS A 10 2.82 -0.86 14.51
N ILE A 11 1.78 -1.52 15.00
CA ILE A 11 1.05 -1.05 16.17
C ILE A 11 1.75 -1.61 17.41
N SER A 12 2.48 -0.77 18.14
CA SER A 12 3.23 -1.14 19.35
C SER A 12 2.30 -1.25 20.57
N TRP A 13 2.43 -2.32 21.36
CA TRP A 13 1.61 -2.63 22.53
C TRP A 13 2.41 -2.44 23.83
N LYS A 14 1.85 -1.69 24.79
CA LYS A 14 2.33 -1.71 26.17
C LYS A 14 1.56 -2.78 26.96
N LYS A 15 2.30 -3.72 27.61
CA LYS A 15 1.72 -4.67 28.58
C LYS A 15 1.14 -3.90 29.77
N GLY A 16 -0.16 -4.04 29.98
CA GLY A 16 -0.82 -3.51 31.17
C GLY A 16 -2.35 -3.63 31.11
N SER A 17 -2.92 -4.50 31.94
CA SER A 17 -4.33 -4.79 32.19
C SER A 17 -5.11 -5.43 31.04
N PHE A 18 -5.85 -6.48 31.37
CA PHE A 18 -6.81 -7.21 30.53
C PHE A 18 -7.97 -6.29 30.09
N GLN A 19 -7.69 -5.30 29.26
CA GLN A 19 -8.72 -4.48 28.65
C GLN A 19 -8.80 -4.84 27.19
N MET A 20 -9.84 -5.56 26.80
CA MET A 20 -10.15 -5.90 25.41
C MET A 20 -10.16 -4.63 24.57
N ARG A 21 -9.23 -4.53 23.63
CA ARG A 21 -9.13 -3.33 22.79
C ARG A 21 -10.16 -3.39 21.68
N ARG A 22 -11.02 -2.40 21.65
CA ARG A 22 -12.03 -2.22 20.60
C ARG A 22 -11.48 -1.32 19.51
N ILE A 23 -11.51 -1.79 18.25
CA ILE A 23 -11.08 -1.02 17.08
C ILE A 23 -12.27 -0.91 16.12
N ASN A 24 -12.64 0.31 15.76
CA ASN A 24 -13.64 0.54 14.73
C ASN A 24 -13.00 0.24 13.35
N VAL A 25 -13.67 -0.55 12.55
CA VAL A 25 -13.21 -0.90 11.20
C VAL A 25 -13.10 0.31 10.27
N GLU A 26 -13.83 1.39 10.54
CA GLU A 26 -13.69 2.67 9.83
C GLU A 26 -12.26 3.24 9.93
N THR A 27 -11.61 3.09 11.08
CA THR A 27 -10.21 3.48 11.24
C THR A 27 -9.31 2.65 10.31
N ILE A 28 -9.65 1.37 10.10
CA ILE A 28 -8.91 0.50 9.18
C ILE A 28 -9.13 0.96 7.74
N THR A 29 -10.37 1.27 7.36
CA THR A 29 -10.71 1.84 6.05
C THR A 29 -9.85 3.05 5.74
N GLN A 30 -9.79 4.01 6.66
CA GLN A 30 -9.02 5.23 6.48
C GLN A 30 -7.52 4.96 6.34
N ASN A 31 -6.94 4.10 7.19
CA ASN A 31 -5.53 3.75 7.10
C ASN A 31 -5.19 3.01 5.78
N ILE A 32 -6.03 2.08 5.34
CA ILE A 32 -5.82 1.37 4.07
C ILE A 32 -5.87 2.35 2.89
N LYS A 33 -6.80 3.30 2.90
CA LYS A 33 -6.87 4.37 1.91
C LYS A 33 -5.55 5.16 1.83
N GLU A 34 -5.09 5.65 2.97
CA GLU A 34 -3.85 6.44 3.06
C GLU A 34 -2.63 5.62 2.60
N MET A 35 -2.53 4.36 3.03
CA MET A 35 -1.46 3.46 2.60
C MET A 35 -1.45 3.20 1.09
N CYS A 36 -2.62 3.04 0.46
CA CYS A 36 -2.71 2.88 -1.00
C CYS A 36 -2.16 4.11 -1.73
N ILE A 37 -2.48 5.31 -1.24
CA ILE A 37 -1.98 6.56 -1.81
C ILE A 37 -0.48 6.68 -1.57
N GLU A 38 -0.02 6.58 -0.32
CA GLU A 38 1.39 6.73 0.05
C GLU A 38 2.29 5.76 -0.72
N ALA A 39 1.91 4.48 -0.78
CA ALA A 39 2.69 3.44 -1.45
C ALA A 39 2.88 3.65 -2.96
N ASN A 40 2.03 4.44 -3.58
CA ASN A 40 2.10 4.73 -5.02
C ASN A 40 2.71 6.11 -5.35
N HIS A 41 2.97 6.94 -4.33
CA HIS A 41 3.53 8.28 -4.52
C HIS A 41 4.94 8.43 -3.95
N PHE A 42 5.31 7.60 -2.97
CA PHE A 42 6.59 7.69 -2.29
C PHE A 42 7.30 6.34 -2.25
N LEU A 43 8.62 6.37 -2.41
CA LEU A 43 9.46 5.21 -2.08
C LEU A 43 9.70 5.12 -0.58
N SER A 44 9.83 3.89 -0.08
CA SER A 44 10.30 3.66 1.28
C SER A 44 11.77 4.14 1.44
N PRO A 45 12.19 4.55 2.66
CA PRO A 45 13.54 5.05 2.89
C PRO A 45 14.66 4.08 2.52
N ASP A 46 14.42 2.76 2.66
CA ASP A 46 15.35 1.71 2.27
C ASP A 46 15.50 1.62 0.74
N MET A 47 14.41 1.73 0.00
CA MET A 47 14.44 1.78 -1.46
C MET A 47 15.12 3.05 -1.97
N LYS A 48 14.84 4.21 -1.35
CA LYS A 48 15.53 5.46 -1.70
C LYS A 48 17.05 5.32 -1.53
N LYS A 49 17.50 4.75 -0.43
CA LYS A 49 18.93 4.50 -0.20
C LYS A 49 19.56 3.64 -1.28
N VAL A 50 18.85 2.58 -1.74
CA VAL A 50 19.34 1.71 -2.84
C VAL A 50 19.46 2.52 -4.14
N PHE A 51 18.54 3.43 -4.43
CA PHE A 51 18.64 4.32 -5.60
C PHE A 51 19.86 5.23 -5.50
N ASP A 52 20.06 5.89 -4.35
CA ASP A 52 21.20 6.77 -4.11
C ASP A 52 22.54 6.01 -4.27
N GLU A 53 22.66 4.80 -3.72
CA GLU A 53 23.83 3.93 -3.85
C GLU A 53 24.06 3.49 -5.29
N ALA A 54 23.00 3.12 -6.01
CA ALA A 54 23.08 2.72 -7.42
C ALA A 54 23.53 3.88 -8.32
N ALA A 55 22.99 5.07 -8.11
CA ALA A 55 23.38 6.28 -8.86
C ALA A 55 24.85 6.64 -8.63
N ALA A 56 25.35 6.47 -7.39
CA ALA A 56 26.74 6.76 -7.04
C ALA A 56 27.74 5.73 -7.62
N SER A 57 27.33 4.47 -7.80
CA SER A 57 28.19 3.37 -8.24
C SER A 57 28.08 3.05 -9.75
N GLU A 58 27.09 3.57 -10.45
CA GLU A 58 26.85 3.28 -11.86
C GLU A 58 27.99 3.87 -12.72
N GLU A 59 28.63 3.02 -13.51
CA GLU A 59 29.77 3.42 -14.37
C GLU A 59 29.32 3.88 -15.75
N SER A 60 28.23 3.33 -16.26
CA SER A 60 27.72 3.68 -17.60
C SER A 60 27.12 5.07 -17.62
N PRO A 61 27.55 5.96 -18.55
CA PRO A 61 26.92 7.28 -18.71
C PRO A 61 25.41 7.20 -18.98
N LEU A 62 24.98 6.22 -19.76
CA LEU A 62 23.55 5.99 -20.05
C LEU A 62 22.82 5.51 -18.78
N GLY A 63 23.42 4.60 -18.01
CA GLY A 63 22.87 4.13 -16.74
C GLY A 63 22.64 5.28 -15.75
N ARG A 64 23.64 6.16 -15.60
CA ARG A 64 23.53 7.36 -14.76
C ARG A 64 22.40 8.29 -15.21
N GLN A 65 22.28 8.50 -16.50
CA GLN A 65 21.20 9.32 -17.06
C GLN A 65 19.83 8.73 -16.75
N ILE A 66 19.66 7.41 -16.90
CA ILE A 66 18.39 6.71 -16.58
C ILE A 66 18.07 6.81 -15.09
N LEU A 67 19.04 6.56 -14.21
CA LEU A 67 18.85 6.68 -12.76
C LEU A 67 18.44 8.11 -12.37
N GLY A 68 19.09 9.13 -12.93
CA GLY A 68 18.71 10.53 -12.70
C GLY A 68 17.28 10.85 -13.16
N GLN A 69 16.84 10.31 -14.29
CA GLN A 69 15.43 10.46 -14.73
C GLN A 69 14.44 9.76 -13.78
N LEU A 70 14.82 8.61 -13.23
CA LEU A 70 13.98 7.92 -12.25
C LEU A 70 13.88 8.70 -10.94
N GLU A 71 14.99 9.29 -10.46
CA GLU A 71 15.00 10.15 -9.28
C GLU A 71 14.15 11.41 -9.48
N GLU A 72 14.27 12.06 -10.64
CA GLU A 72 13.43 13.21 -11.00
C GLU A 72 11.95 12.85 -11.02
N ASN A 73 11.60 11.71 -11.61
CA ASN A 73 10.23 11.19 -11.59
C ASN A 73 9.69 10.97 -10.16
N LEU A 74 10.52 10.47 -9.25
CA LEU A 74 10.14 10.31 -7.84
C LEU A 74 9.89 11.64 -7.14
N CYS A 75 10.70 12.66 -7.41
CA CYS A 75 10.49 14.01 -6.88
C CYS A 75 9.16 14.59 -7.37
N ILE A 76 8.92 14.53 -8.68
CA ILE A 76 7.66 15.03 -9.29
C ILE A 76 6.46 14.28 -8.71
N ALA A 77 6.53 12.96 -8.60
CA ALA A 77 5.45 12.14 -8.05
C ALA A 77 5.07 12.58 -6.63
N GLY A 78 6.07 12.80 -5.77
CA GLY A 78 5.85 13.23 -4.38
C GLY A 78 5.38 14.68 -4.25
N GLU A 79 5.89 15.59 -5.07
CA GLU A 79 5.55 17.02 -5.02
C GLU A 79 4.16 17.31 -5.61
N GLU A 80 3.84 16.68 -6.73
CA GLU A 80 2.57 16.91 -7.43
C GLU A 80 1.46 15.89 -7.05
N MET A 81 1.76 14.95 -6.17
CA MET A 81 0.85 13.86 -5.77
C MET A 81 0.30 13.11 -6.99
N ILE A 82 1.20 12.74 -7.90
CA ILE A 82 0.94 11.92 -9.08
C ILE A 82 1.56 10.54 -8.85
N PRO A 83 0.89 9.43 -9.20
CA PRO A 83 1.49 8.11 -9.04
C PRO A 83 2.84 7.97 -9.74
N ILE A 84 3.81 7.34 -9.07
CA ILE A 84 5.19 7.10 -9.57
C ILE A 84 5.17 6.41 -10.93
N CYS A 85 4.19 5.52 -11.16
CA CYS A 85 4.03 4.74 -12.37
C CYS A 85 2.56 4.61 -12.74
N GLN A 86 2.28 4.50 -14.04
CA GLN A 86 0.93 4.20 -14.54
C GLN A 86 0.42 2.81 -14.14
N ASP A 87 1.29 1.87 -13.80
CA ASP A 87 0.91 0.53 -13.32
C ASP A 87 0.97 0.48 -11.79
N THR A 88 -0.16 0.77 -11.16
CA THR A 88 -0.32 0.75 -9.70
C THR A 88 -0.76 -0.62 -9.17
N GLY A 89 -0.98 -1.60 -10.05
CA GLY A 89 -1.25 -2.99 -9.72
C GLY A 89 -2.53 -3.22 -8.93
N MET A 90 -2.54 -4.32 -8.15
CA MET A 90 -3.63 -4.63 -7.22
C MET A 90 -3.12 -4.54 -5.78
N ALA A 91 -4.01 -4.18 -4.85
CA ALA A 91 -3.66 -4.13 -3.44
C ALA A 91 -3.48 -5.53 -2.86
N VAL A 92 -2.34 -5.77 -2.21
CA VAL A 92 -2.07 -6.97 -1.42
C VAL A 92 -1.84 -6.51 0.02
N VAL A 93 -2.72 -6.93 0.92
CA VAL A 93 -2.75 -6.51 2.32
C VAL A 93 -2.33 -7.66 3.22
N PHE A 94 -1.29 -7.47 4.00
CA PHE A 94 -0.90 -8.38 5.07
C PHE A 94 -1.27 -7.74 6.40
N ILE A 95 -2.17 -8.38 7.14
CA ILE A 95 -2.65 -7.86 8.41
C ILE A 95 -2.41 -8.85 9.54
N LYS A 96 -1.78 -8.37 10.63
CA LYS A 96 -1.62 -9.11 11.87
C LYS A 96 -2.62 -8.58 12.89
N VAL A 97 -3.48 -9.44 13.37
CA VAL A 97 -4.53 -9.11 14.34
C VAL A 97 -4.24 -9.82 15.65
N GLY A 98 -4.10 -9.06 16.74
CA GLY A 98 -4.01 -9.64 18.09
C GLY A 98 -5.31 -10.36 18.45
N GLN A 99 -5.22 -11.56 19.05
CA GLN A 99 -6.39 -12.35 19.39
C GLN A 99 -7.34 -11.67 20.41
N ASP A 100 -6.82 -10.71 21.17
CA ASP A 100 -7.58 -9.93 22.16
C ASP A 100 -8.21 -8.64 21.56
N VAL A 101 -8.07 -8.44 20.24
CA VAL A 101 -8.67 -7.31 19.55
C VAL A 101 -10.11 -7.60 19.18
N HIS A 102 -11.01 -6.72 19.57
CA HIS A 102 -12.41 -6.74 19.19
C HIS A 102 -12.71 -5.70 18.11
N LEU A 103 -12.97 -6.18 16.88
CA LEU A 103 -13.35 -5.31 15.77
C LEU A 103 -14.83 -4.96 15.86
N ILE A 104 -15.15 -3.68 15.72
CA ILE A 104 -16.52 -3.16 15.78
C ILE A 104 -16.82 -2.27 14.59
N GLY A 105 -18.10 -2.12 14.26
CA GLY A 105 -18.56 -1.22 13.20
C GLY A 105 -18.77 -1.87 11.84
N GLY A 106 -18.44 -3.16 11.70
CA GLY A 106 -18.67 -3.89 10.45
C GLY A 106 -17.68 -5.02 10.19
N SER A 107 -17.65 -5.50 8.95
CA SER A 107 -16.74 -6.53 8.48
C SER A 107 -15.35 -5.94 8.22
N LEU A 108 -14.31 -6.61 8.71
CA LEU A 108 -12.92 -6.24 8.46
C LEU A 108 -12.58 -6.30 6.95
N THR A 109 -13.03 -7.35 6.28
CA THR A 109 -12.80 -7.54 4.84
C THR A 109 -13.43 -6.42 4.03
N ASP A 110 -14.67 -6.04 4.36
CA ASP A 110 -15.37 -4.97 3.65
C ASP A 110 -14.71 -3.61 3.92
N ALA A 111 -14.26 -3.35 5.14
CA ALA A 111 -13.55 -2.14 5.50
C ALA A 111 -12.21 -2.00 4.75
N ILE A 112 -11.46 -3.09 4.59
CA ILE A 112 -10.21 -3.11 3.81
C ILE A 112 -10.52 -2.82 2.33
N ASN A 113 -11.50 -3.50 1.74
CA ASN A 113 -11.87 -3.26 0.35
C ASN A 113 -12.38 -1.84 0.12
N GLU A 114 -13.16 -1.29 1.05
CA GLU A 114 -13.61 0.10 0.99
C GLU A 114 -12.43 1.08 1.05
N GLY A 115 -11.44 0.84 1.90
CA GLY A 115 -10.21 1.62 1.94
C GLY A 115 -9.43 1.58 0.62
N VAL A 116 -9.31 0.39 0.02
CA VAL A 116 -8.70 0.23 -1.32
C VAL A 116 -9.48 1.00 -2.37
N ARG A 117 -10.81 0.85 -2.40
CA ARG A 117 -11.68 1.57 -3.34
C ARG A 117 -11.47 3.08 -3.25
N GLN A 118 -11.49 3.64 -2.04
CA GLN A 118 -11.28 5.07 -1.81
C GLN A 118 -9.85 5.49 -2.20
N GLY A 119 -8.84 4.73 -1.78
CA GLY A 119 -7.44 5.03 -2.09
C GLY A 119 -7.15 5.06 -3.60
N TYR A 120 -7.70 4.11 -4.36
CA TYR A 120 -7.53 4.07 -5.81
C TYR A 120 -8.33 5.14 -6.55
N VAL A 121 -9.43 5.64 -5.98
CA VAL A 121 -10.18 6.77 -6.55
C VAL A 121 -9.47 8.09 -6.23
N ASP A 122 -9.20 8.35 -4.97
CA ASP A 122 -8.70 9.64 -4.49
C ASP A 122 -7.22 9.86 -4.82
N GLY A 123 -6.44 8.77 -4.90
CA GLY A 123 -5.03 8.79 -5.31
C GLY A 123 -4.81 8.74 -6.82
N TYR A 124 -5.88 8.81 -7.63
CA TYR A 124 -5.80 8.71 -9.10
C TYR A 124 -5.08 7.45 -9.59
N LEU A 125 -5.14 6.36 -8.81
CA LEU A 125 -4.46 5.11 -9.13
C LEU A 125 -5.20 4.34 -10.22
N ARG A 126 -4.45 3.57 -11.03
CA ARG A 126 -5.01 2.79 -12.12
C ARG A 126 -5.80 1.58 -11.59
N LYS A 127 -7.06 1.49 -11.95
CA LYS A 127 -7.97 0.42 -11.57
C LYS A 127 -7.88 -0.73 -12.58
N SER A 128 -7.02 -1.71 -12.31
CA SER A 128 -6.69 -2.80 -13.25
C SER A 128 -7.36 -4.13 -12.92
N VAL A 129 -8.01 -4.25 -11.75
CA VAL A 129 -8.63 -5.50 -11.30
C VAL A 129 -9.85 -5.85 -12.17
N VAL A 130 -9.90 -7.10 -12.58
CA VAL A 130 -11.02 -7.68 -13.33
C VAL A 130 -11.75 -8.72 -12.48
N LYS A 131 -13.05 -8.88 -12.71
CA LYS A 131 -13.92 -9.81 -11.96
C LYS A 131 -13.49 -11.27 -12.14
N ASP A 132 -13.07 -11.61 -13.34
CA ASP A 132 -12.59 -12.93 -13.68
C ASP A 132 -11.56 -12.87 -14.85
N PRO A 133 -10.67 -13.86 -14.98
CA PRO A 133 -9.61 -13.84 -15.97
C PRO A 133 -10.07 -14.11 -17.39
N ILE A 134 -11.29 -14.66 -17.61
CA ILE A 134 -11.79 -15.07 -18.91
C ILE A 134 -12.49 -13.89 -19.59
N TYR A 135 -13.51 -13.34 -18.96
CA TYR A 135 -14.30 -12.23 -19.53
C TYR A 135 -13.66 -10.87 -19.31
N ARG A 136 -12.77 -10.75 -18.32
CA ARG A 136 -11.96 -9.55 -18.02
C ARG A 136 -12.78 -8.28 -17.82
N GLU A 137 -13.99 -8.41 -17.28
CA GLU A 137 -14.79 -7.25 -16.90
C GLU A 137 -14.12 -6.52 -15.74
N ASN A 138 -13.75 -5.25 -15.95
CA ASN A 138 -13.10 -4.44 -14.93
C ASN A 138 -14.05 -4.13 -13.77
N THR A 139 -13.56 -4.21 -12.54
CA THR A 139 -14.34 -3.94 -11.32
C THR A 139 -14.61 -2.45 -11.10
N LYS A 140 -13.86 -1.57 -11.77
CA LYS A 140 -13.91 -0.10 -11.75
C LYS A 140 -13.50 0.58 -10.45
N ASP A 141 -13.20 -0.19 -9.42
CA ASP A 141 -12.80 0.30 -8.09
C ASP A 141 -11.52 -0.37 -7.54
N ASN A 142 -10.93 -1.26 -8.34
CA ASN A 142 -9.73 -2.04 -8.04
C ASN A 142 -9.88 -3.01 -6.85
N THR A 143 -11.11 -3.42 -6.54
CA THR A 143 -11.41 -4.46 -5.55
C THR A 143 -11.81 -5.80 -6.23
N PRO A 144 -11.74 -6.93 -5.53
CA PRO A 144 -11.25 -7.06 -4.15
C PRO A 144 -9.73 -6.99 -4.05
N ALA A 145 -9.24 -6.58 -2.87
CA ALA A 145 -7.84 -6.74 -2.51
C ALA A 145 -7.52 -8.21 -2.21
N ILE A 146 -6.24 -8.59 -2.34
CA ILE A 146 -5.74 -9.86 -1.80
C ILE A 146 -5.39 -9.61 -0.34
N ILE A 147 -6.05 -10.32 0.60
CA ILE A 147 -5.90 -10.09 2.03
C ILE A 147 -5.36 -11.34 2.71
N HIS A 148 -4.22 -11.19 3.37
CA HIS A 148 -3.59 -12.23 4.18
C HIS A 148 -3.74 -11.89 5.65
N TYR A 149 -4.44 -12.75 6.39
CA TYR A 149 -4.67 -12.59 7.83
C TYR A 149 -3.72 -13.47 8.63
N GLU A 150 -3.11 -12.90 9.66
CA GLU A 150 -2.34 -13.61 10.67
C GLU A 150 -2.90 -13.22 12.04
N ILE A 151 -3.37 -14.22 12.81
CA ILE A 151 -3.77 -14.00 14.20
C ILE A 151 -2.55 -14.23 15.08
N VAL A 152 -2.24 -13.25 15.92
CA VAL A 152 -1.07 -13.27 16.81
C VAL A 152 -1.49 -13.12 18.26
N GLU A 153 -0.62 -13.53 19.18
CA GLU A 153 -0.80 -13.34 20.62
C GLU A 153 -0.91 -11.85 20.97
N GLY A 154 -1.87 -11.47 21.84
CA GLY A 154 -2.01 -10.11 22.36
C GLY A 154 -3.23 -9.36 21.94
#